data_965ca4bf04e97888eeb379ea38c9fcdc
#
_entry.id   965ca4bf04e97888eeb379ea38c9fcdc
#
_cell.length_a   1.000
_cell.length_b   1.000
_cell.length_c   1.000
_cell.angle_alpha   90.00
_cell.angle_beta   90.00
_cell.angle_gamma   90.00
#
_symmetry.space_group_name_H-M   'P 1'
#
loop_
_entity.id
_entity.type
_entity.pdbx_description
1 polymer ?
#
loop_
_entity_poly.entity_id
_entity_poly.type
_entity_poly.pdbx_seq_one_letter_code
_entity_poly.pdbx_strand_id
1 'polypeptide(L)'
;MEYLSHLKIIWDYLCLHEEPRKADIIVGFGNFNTDIAARAAELYLKGYAPKIIFTGGLGRNTEGLLPESEAQRFARTAIACGVPERDIILEDKSTNTRENIEFTRKLLEELGLPHSHILGVHQPFMERRIVSAMGVYWPEQSFSVTCPQVTIPEYLKRAKEQGISENASVSVIVGDFQRIELYAKLGYQLPQYIPDEAWDAFHALIAMGFDKQLAK
;
A
#
# COMPACT_ATOMS: atom_id res chain seq x y z
N MET A 1 17.15 16.66 12.08
CA MET A 1 16.26 16.18 13.15
C MET A 1 16.58 14.71 13.37
N GLU A 2 16.87 14.32 14.59
CA GLU A 2 17.39 12.98 14.94
C GLU A 2 16.47 11.82 14.51
N TYR A 3 15.14 11.98 14.63
CA TYR A 3 14.20 10.93 14.24
C TYR A 3 14.24 10.58 12.74
N LEU A 4 14.66 11.50 11.86
CA LEU A 4 14.69 11.25 10.40
C LEU A 4 15.71 10.17 10.00
N SER A 5 16.83 10.05 10.72
CA SER A 5 17.81 8.99 10.48
C SER A 5 17.24 7.62 10.82
N HIS A 6 16.57 7.48 11.96
CA HIS A 6 15.88 6.25 12.35
C HIS A 6 14.69 5.94 11.43
N LEU A 7 13.91 6.96 11.06
CA LEU A 7 12.80 6.78 10.13
C LEU A 7 13.30 6.31 8.76
N LYS A 8 14.45 6.81 8.30
CA LYS A 8 15.04 6.37 7.03
C LYS A 8 15.40 4.88 7.04
N ILE A 9 15.97 4.37 8.13
CA ILE A 9 16.31 2.95 8.26
C ILE A 9 15.05 2.08 8.12
N ILE A 10 13.97 2.44 8.83
CA ILE A 10 12.69 1.73 8.74
C ILE A 10 12.07 1.86 7.34
N TRP A 11 12.10 3.06 6.76
CA TRP A 11 11.57 3.31 5.42
C TRP A 11 12.29 2.47 4.37
N ASP A 12 13.63 2.50 4.37
CA ASP A 12 14.45 1.73 3.42
C ASP A 12 14.24 0.21 3.59
N TYR A 13 13.99 -0.25 4.82
CA TYR A 13 13.64 -1.65 5.06
C TYR A 13 12.26 -2.00 4.50
N LEU A 14 11.26 -1.14 4.67
CA LEU A 14 9.88 -1.38 4.24
C LEU A 14 9.70 -1.26 2.72
N CYS A 15 10.46 -0.39 2.07
CA CYS A 15 10.46 -0.22 0.62
C CYS A 15 11.31 -1.31 -0.04
N LEU A 16 10.78 -1.96 -1.07
CA LEU A 16 11.51 -2.99 -1.82
C LEU A 16 12.32 -2.42 -2.97
N HIS A 17 11.98 -1.20 -3.41
CA HIS A 17 12.66 -0.50 -4.51
C HIS A 17 12.74 -1.31 -5.81
N GLU A 18 11.74 -2.17 -6.05
CA GLU A 18 11.69 -2.96 -7.28
C GLU A 18 11.27 -2.09 -8.48
N GLU A 19 11.95 -2.30 -9.60
CA GLU A 19 11.52 -1.70 -10.87
C GLU A 19 10.21 -2.37 -11.32
N PRO A 20 9.19 -1.57 -11.71
CA PRO A 20 7.92 -2.12 -12.15
C PRO A 20 8.10 -2.92 -13.44
N ARG A 21 7.42 -4.06 -13.55
CA ARG A 21 7.40 -4.92 -14.73
C ARG A 21 6.03 -4.87 -15.41
N LYS A 22 5.99 -5.11 -16.72
CA LYS A 22 4.72 -5.27 -17.43
C LYS A 22 3.91 -6.41 -16.82
N ALA A 23 2.61 -6.19 -16.71
CA ALA A 23 1.66 -7.10 -16.07
C ALA A 23 0.39 -7.22 -16.91
N ASP A 24 -0.44 -8.19 -16.59
CA ASP A 24 -1.78 -8.32 -17.18
C ASP A 24 -2.73 -7.29 -16.58
N ILE A 25 -2.49 -6.91 -15.33
CA ILE A 25 -3.31 -5.95 -14.61
C ILE A 25 -2.50 -5.19 -13.57
N ILE A 26 -2.85 -3.91 -13.37
CA ILE A 26 -2.38 -3.11 -12.23
C ILE A 26 -3.43 -3.19 -11.13
N VAL A 27 -3.01 -3.40 -9.87
CA VAL A 27 -3.90 -3.38 -8.70
C VAL A 27 -3.46 -2.28 -7.75
N GLY A 28 -4.27 -1.22 -7.63
CA GLY A 28 -4.08 -0.18 -6.60
C GLY A 28 -4.79 -0.57 -5.31
N PHE A 29 -4.00 -0.84 -4.27
CA PHE A 29 -4.52 -1.26 -2.96
C PHE A 29 -5.03 -0.09 -2.14
N GLY A 30 -6.24 -0.23 -1.60
CA GLY A 30 -6.97 0.78 -0.87
C GLY A 30 -6.18 1.45 0.25
N ASN A 31 -6.31 2.76 0.30
CA ASN A 31 -5.70 3.65 1.28
C ASN A 31 -6.36 5.03 1.20
N PHE A 32 -6.20 5.85 2.25
CA PHE A 32 -6.67 7.23 2.24
C PHE A 32 -5.87 8.13 1.27
N ASN A 33 -4.63 7.79 0.92
CA ASN A 33 -3.74 8.60 0.06
C ASN A 33 -3.92 8.26 -1.41
N THR A 34 -4.40 9.22 -2.20
CA THR A 34 -4.66 9.08 -3.64
C THR A 34 -3.40 9.09 -4.52
N ASP A 35 -2.20 9.30 -3.97
CA ASP A 35 -0.94 9.18 -4.72
C ASP A 35 -0.76 7.76 -5.31
N ILE A 36 -1.35 6.74 -4.66
CA ILE A 36 -1.40 5.36 -5.17
C ILE A 36 -2.13 5.32 -6.52
N ALA A 37 -3.28 5.96 -6.61
CA ALA A 37 -4.07 6.01 -7.84
C ALA A 37 -3.37 6.80 -8.94
N ALA A 38 -2.71 7.91 -8.60
CA ALA A 38 -1.91 8.68 -9.54
C ALA A 38 -0.73 7.85 -10.09
N ARG A 39 -0.06 7.06 -9.23
CA ARG A 39 1.01 6.15 -9.66
C ARG A 39 0.48 5.03 -10.53
N ALA A 40 -0.65 4.42 -10.20
CA ALA A 40 -1.30 3.39 -11.02
C ALA A 40 -1.68 3.96 -12.41
N ALA A 41 -2.22 5.18 -12.46
CA ALA A 41 -2.54 5.87 -13.70
C ALA A 41 -1.29 6.15 -14.56
N GLU A 42 -0.21 6.62 -13.95
CA GLU A 42 1.08 6.82 -14.63
C GLU A 42 1.58 5.53 -15.30
N LEU A 43 1.54 4.40 -14.56
CA LEU A 43 1.96 3.10 -15.06
C LEU A 43 1.07 2.61 -16.20
N TYR A 44 -0.25 2.76 -16.06
CA TYR A 44 -1.21 2.44 -17.13
C TYR A 44 -0.90 3.24 -18.41
N LEU A 45 -0.74 4.55 -18.31
CA LEU A 45 -0.46 5.44 -19.44
C LEU A 45 0.90 5.13 -20.11
N LYS A 46 1.85 4.56 -19.35
CA LYS A 46 3.12 4.05 -19.85
C LYS A 46 3.01 2.62 -20.45
N GLY A 47 1.84 2.01 -20.46
CA GLY A 47 1.57 0.70 -21.06
C GLY A 47 2.11 -0.49 -20.22
N TYR A 48 2.15 -0.37 -18.91
CA TYR A 48 2.55 -1.47 -18.02
C TYR A 48 1.46 -2.55 -17.92
N ALA A 49 0.17 -2.17 -18.02
CA ALA A 49 -0.94 -3.09 -18.12
C ALA A 49 -2.12 -2.44 -18.86
N PRO A 50 -3.04 -3.23 -19.46
CA PRO A 50 -4.20 -2.72 -20.19
C PRO A 50 -5.36 -2.26 -19.31
N LYS A 51 -5.37 -2.64 -18.03
CA LYS A 51 -6.44 -2.31 -17.07
C LYS A 51 -5.91 -2.07 -15.68
N ILE A 52 -6.71 -1.35 -14.87
CA ILE A 52 -6.45 -1.12 -13.46
C ILE A 52 -7.62 -1.66 -12.65
N ILE A 53 -7.35 -2.40 -11.57
CA ILE A 53 -8.29 -2.63 -10.48
C ILE A 53 -7.92 -1.70 -9.33
N PHE A 54 -8.92 -1.00 -8.79
CA PHE A 54 -8.78 -0.37 -7.48
C PHE A 54 -9.60 -1.18 -6.47
N THR A 55 -8.94 -1.61 -5.39
CA THR A 55 -9.55 -2.37 -4.31
C THR A 55 -9.55 -1.56 -3.02
N GLY A 56 -10.62 -1.61 -2.26
CA GLY A 56 -10.81 -0.92 -0.99
C GLY A 56 -12.20 -0.30 -0.85
N GLY A 57 -12.96 -0.78 0.12
CA GLY A 57 -14.24 -0.21 0.54
C GLY A 57 -14.04 0.95 1.53
N LEU A 58 -14.90 1.02 2.53
CA LEU A 58 -14.75 1.88 3.71
C LEU A 58 -14.05 1.06 4.80
N GLY A 59 -12.74 1.21 4.90
CA GLY A 59 -11.93 0.53 5.91
C GLY A 59 -11.96 1.23 7.27
N ARG A 60 -11.30 0.62 8.26
CA ARG A 60 -11.24 1.10 9.66
C ARG A 60 -10.88 2.60 9.79
N ASN A 61 -10.05 3.11 8.88
CA ASN A 61 -9.57 4.50 8.93
C ASN A 61 -10.41 5.47 8.09
N THR A 62 -11.38 4.98 7.33
CA THR A 62 -12.16 5.77 6.36
C THR A 62 -13.66 5.69 6.60
N GLU A 63 -14.13 4.68 7.37
CA GLU A 63 -15.53 4.52 7.73
C GLU A 63 -16.02 5.72 8.55
N GLY A 64 -17.12 6.34 8.11
CA GLY A 64 -17.67 7.54 8.71
C GLY A 64 -16.93 8.85 8.41
N LEU A 65 -15.75 8.79 7.77
CA LEU A 65 -14.96 9.97 7.40
C LEU A 65 -15.11 10.30 5.90
N LEU A 66 -15.37 9.31 5.07
CA LEU A 66 -15.47 9.48 3.63
C LEU A 66 -16.88 9.15 3.14
N PRO A 67 -17.42 9.92 2.16
CA PRO A 67 -18.73 9.66 1.57
C PRO A 67 -18.73 8.53 0.53
N GLU A 68 -17.56 8.05 0.13
CA GLU A 68 -17.33 7.05 -0.92
C GLU A 68 -16.18 6.10 -0.56
N SER A 69 -16.13 4.94 -1.22
CA SER A 69 -15.08 3.94 -1.00
C SER A 69 -13.69 4.44 -1.44
N GLU A 70 -12.63 3.82 -0.90
CA GLU A 70 -11.26 4.10 -1.32
C GLU A 70 -11.07 3.80 -2.81
N ALA A 71 -11.64 2.70 -3.31
CA ALA A 71 -11.62 2.33 -4.73
C ALA A 71 -12.29 3.38 -5.62
N GLN A 72 -13.44 3.94 -5.22
CA GLN A 72 -14.12 5.01 -5.97
C GLN A 72 -13.30 6.30 -6.01
N ARG A 73 -12.68 6.68 -4.90
CA ARG A 73 -11.76 7.83 -4.85
C ARG A 73 -10.56 7.65 -5.76
N PHE A 74 -10.00 6.44 -5.79
CA PHE A 74 -8.87 6.10 -6.64
C PHE A 74 -9.25 6.15 -8.12
N ALA A 75 -10.43 5.60 -8.49
CA ALA A 75 -10.92 5.67 -9.86
C ALA A 75 -11.06 7.12 -10.34
N ARG A 76 -11.68 7.97 -9.53
CA ARG A 76 -11.83 9.40 -9.86
C ARG A 76 -10.47 10.09 -10.08
N THR A 77 -9.48 9.78 -9.23
CA THR A 77 -8.12 10.29 -9.39
C THR A 77 -7.48 9.80 -10.68
N ALA A 78 -7.59 8.50 -11.00
CA ALA A 78 -7.02 7.94 -12.21
C ALA A 78 -7.68 8.48 -13.48
N ILE A 79 -9.00 8.67 -13.48
CA ILE A 79 -9.74 9.31 -14.58
C ILE A 79 -9.24 10.75 -14.78
N ALA A 80 -9.06 11.51 -13.71
CA ALA A 80 -8.51 12.86 -13.77
C ALA A 80 -7.07 12.89 -14.33
N CYS A 81 -6.30 11.80 -14.14
CA CYS A 81 -4.99 11.60 -14.75
C CYS A 81 -5.03 11.14 -16.22
N GLY A 82 -6.21 10.89 -16.79
CA GLY A 82 -6.38 10.51 -18.19
C GLY A 82 -6.60 9.01 -18.46
N VAL A 83 -6.80 8.19 -17.44
CA VAL A 83 -7.17 6.78 -17.62
C VAL A 83 -8.64 6.68 -18.04
N PRO A 84 -8.97 6.00 -19.15
CA PRO A 84 -10.37 5.79 -19.55
C PRO A 84 -11.13 4.99 -18.49
N GLU A 85 -12.35 5.43 -18.14
CA GLU A 85 -13.17 4.78 -17.12
C GLU A 85 -13.43 3.30 -17.44
N ARG A 86 -13.61 2.94 -18.73
CA ARG A 86 -13.81 1.55 -19.18
C ARG A 86 -12.64 0.60 -18.87
N ASP A 87 -11.48 1.13 -18.57
CA ASP A 87 -10.26 0.36 -18.24
C ASP A 87 -10.01 0.31 -16.72
N ILE A 88 -10.90 0.89 -15.93
CA ILE A 88 -10.89 0.86 -14.46
C ILE A 88 -11.98 -0.09 -13.95
N ILE A 89 -11.61 -0.96 -13.04
CA ILE A 89 -12.47 -1.93 -12.38
C ILE A 89 -12.43 -1.65 -10.88
N LEU A 90 -13.57 -1.72 -10.20
CA LEU A 90 -13.68 -1.44 -8.78
C LEU A 90 -14.01 -2.70 -7.99
N GLU A 91 -13.25 -2.91 -6.92
CA GLU A 91 -13.60 -3.75 -5.81
C GLU A 91 -13.78 -2.82 -4.59
N ASP A 92 -14.98 -2.55 -4.18
CA ASP A 92 -15.32 -1.50 -3.20
C ASP A 92 -15.91 -2.04 -1.89
N LYS A 93 -15.67 -3.32 -1.58
CA LYS A 93 -16.23 -3.99 -0.38
C LYS A 93 -15.20 -4.37 0.65
N SER A 94 -13.96 -4.57 0.25
CA SER A 94 -12.87 -4.96 1.15
C SER A 94 -12.59 -3.89 2.21
N THR A 95 -12.26 -4.32 3.43
CA THR A 95 -12.01 -3.44 4.58
C THR A 95 -10.60 -3.57 5.17
N ASN A 96 -9.81 -4.51 4.66
CA ASN A 96 -8.46 -4.82 5.12
C ASN A 96 -7.63 -5.47 4.02
N THR A 97 -6.31 -5.56 4.23
CA THR A 97 -5.35 -6.09 3.24
C THR A 97 -5.68 -7.51 2.76
N ARG A 98 -6.14 -8.41 3.65
CA ARG A 98 -6.54 -9.76 3.28
C ARG A 98 -7.70 -9.72 2.30
N GLU A 99 -8.75 -9.00 2.64
CA GLU A 99 -9.95 -8.87 1.79
C GLU A 99 -9.60 -8.20 0.46
N ASN A 100 -8.74 -7.18 0.46
CA ASN A 100 -8.25 -6.57 -0.78
C ASN A 100 -7.68 -7.63 -1.74
N ILE A 101 -6.89 -8.59 -1.23
CA ILE A 101 -6.28 -9.64 -2.04
C ILE A 101 -7.35 -10.68 -2.46
N GLU A 102 -8.10 -11.22 -1.51
CA GLU A 102 -9.07 -12.29 -1.76
C GLU A 102 -10.22 -11.82 -2.69
N PHE A 103 -10.71 -10.59 -2.50
CA PHE A 103 -11.80 -10.07 -3.33
C PHE A 103 -11.31 -9.64 -4.72
N THR A 104 -10.07 -9.13 -4.83
CA THR A 104 -9.44 -8.89 -6.13
C THR A 104 -9.28 -10.19 -6.91
N ARG A 105 -8.79 -11.26 -6.28
CA ARG A 105 -8.70 -12.59 -6.90
C ARG A 105 -10.04 -13.07 -7.43
N LYS A 106 -11.05 -13.06 -6.57
CA LYS A 106 -12.41 -13.47 -6.92
C LYS A 106 -12.97 -12.65 -8.08
N LEU A 107 -12.80 -11.34 -8.06
CA LEU A 107 -13.26 -10.43 -9.12
C LEU A 107 -12.59 -10.73 -10.46
N LEU A 108 -11.28 -11.00 -10.47
CA LEU A 108 -10.54 -11.38 -11.68
C LEU A 108 -11.04 -12.71 -12.27
N GLU A 109 -11.27 -13.70 -11.41
CA GLU A 109 -11.82 -15.01 -11.79
C GLU A 109 -13.25 -14.87 -12.37
N GLU A 110 -14.12 -14.10 -11.70
CA GLU A 110 -15.51 -13.85 -12.15
C GLU A 110 -15.59 -13.12 -13.50
N LEU A 111 -14.68 -12.19 -13.74
CA LEU A 111 -14.62 -11.44 -15.00
C LEU A 111 -13.84 -12.16 -16.11
N GLY A 112 -13.19 -13.30 -15.81
CA GLY A 112 -12.36 -14.04 -16.76
C GLY A 112 -11.18 -13.23 -17.30
N LEU A 113 -10.62 -12.33 -16.47
CA LEU A 113 -9.54 -11.45 -16.89
C LEU A 113 -8.18 -12.15 -16.76
N PRO A 114 -7.25 -11.94 -17.72
CA PRO A 114 -5.87 -12.40 -17.57
C PRO A 114 -5.23 -11.82 -16.32
N HIS A 115 -4.53 -12.66 -15.57
CA HIS A 115 -3.80 -12.27 -14.35
C HIS A 115 -2.59 -13.16 -14.08
N SER A 116 -1.88 -13.58 -15.15
CA SER A 116 -0.64 -14.36 -14.99
C SER A 116 0.41 -13.61 -14.19
N HIS A 117 0.47 -12.28 -14.34
CA HIS A 117 1.28 -11.39 -13.52
C HIS A 117 0.49 -10.17 -13.11
N ILE A 118 0.55 -9.81 -11.82
CA ILE A 118 -0.09 -8.61 -11.24
C ILE A 118 0.99 -7.62 -10.81
N LEU A 119 0.80 -6.34 -11.18
CA LEU A 119 1.59 -5.23 -10.66
C LEU A 119 0.78 -4.49 -9.59
N GLY A 120 1.14 -4.69 -8.33
CA GLY A 120 0.56 -3.98 -7.20
C GLY A 120 1.10 -2.57 -7.06
N VAL A 121 0.24 -1.64 -6.65
CA VAL A 121 0.64 -0.27 -6.27
C VAL A 121 0.13 0.01 -4.87
N HIS A 122 1.04 0.37 -3.95
CA HIS A 122 0.70 0.73 -2.58
C HIS A 122 1.58 1.88 -2.08
N GLN A 123 1.43 2.28 -0.80
CA GLN A 123 2.35 3.23 -0.15
C GLN A 123 3.78 2.65 -0.10
N PRO A 124 4.82 3.50 -0.15
CA PRO A 124 6.20 3.02 -0.10
C PRO A 124 6.47 2.07 1.07
N PHE A 125 6.06 2.44 2.27
CA PHE A 125 6.24 1.65 3.49
C PHE A 125 5.30 0.41 3.59
N MET A 126 4.44 0.19 2.61
CA MET A 126 3.56 -0.99 2.53
C MET A 126 4.04 -2.06 1.55
N GLU A 127 5.07 -1.78 0.72
CA GLU A 127 5.52 -2.72 -0.31
C GLU A 127 5.87 -4.08 0.27
N ARG A 128 6.73 -4.12 1.29
CA ARG A 128 7.14 -5.37 1.96
C ARG A 128 5.96 -6.10 2.58
N ARG A 129 5.02 -5.38 3.17
CA ARG A 129 3.85 -5.95 3.81
C ARG A 129 2.88 -6.59 2.80
N ILE A 130 2.61 -5.92 1.67
CA ILE A 130 1.68 -6.46 0.67
C ILE A 130 2.25 -7.69 -0.03
N VAL A 131 3.55 -7.70 -0.36
CA VAL A 131 4.22 -8.89 -0.92
C VAL A 131 4.12 -10.08 0.05
N SER A 132 4.38 -9.84 1.33
CA SER A 132 4.29 -10.87 2.36
C SER A 132 2.86 -11.39 2.56
N ALA A 133 1.85 -10.54 2.49
CA ALA A 133 0.44 -10.92 2.54
C ALA A 133 0.02 -11.70 1.29
N MET A 134 0.47 -11.28 0.09
CA MET A 134 0.25 -12.03 -1.15
C MET A 134 0.76 -13.47 -1.03
N GLY A 135 1.93 -13.67 -0.44
CA GLY A 135 2.49 -15.00 -0.22
C GLY A 135 1.65 -15.89 0.72
N VAL A 136 0.74 -15.33 1.53
CA VAL A 136 -0.19 -16.09 2.38
C VAL A 136 -1.54 -16.30 1.68
N TYR A 137 -2.12 -15.23 1.13
CA TYR A 137 -3.51 -15.25 0.66
C TYR A 137 -3.66 -15.60 -0.83
N TRP A 138 -2.56 -15.49 -1.59
CA TRP A 138 -2.52 -15.89 -3.00
C TRP A 138 -1.12 -16.36 -3.41
N PRO A 139 -0.61 -17.44 -2.81
CA PRO A 139 0.79 -17.87 -2.94
C PRO A 139 1.22 -18.27 -4.36
N GLU A 140 0.27 -18.74 -5.18
CA GLU A 140 0.54 -19.13 -6.57
C GLU A 140 0.60 -17.96 -7.55
N GLN A 141 0.19 -16.74 -7.11
CA GLN A 141 0.12 -15.59 -7.99
C GLN A 141 1.50 -14.97 -8.22
N SER A 142 1.89 -14.81 -9.49
CA SER A 142 3.03 -13.97 -9.84
C SER A 142 2.70 -12.50 -9.57
N PHE A 143 3.47 -11.89 -8.68
CA PHE A 143 3.22 -10.55 -8.17
C PHE A 143 4.50 -9.72 -8.08
N SER A 144 4.43 -8.47 -8.47
CA SER A 144 5.43 -7.44 -8.17
C SER A 144 4.74 -6.22 -7.61
N VAL A 145 5.47 -5.39 -6.89
CA VAL A 145 4.92 -4.19 -6.27
C VAL A 145 5.73 -2.96 -6.61
N THR A 146 5.08 -1.82 -6.64
CA THR A 146 5.71 -0.50 -6.74
C THR A 146 4.89 0.52 -5.94
N CYS A 147 5.48 1.69 -5.73
CA CYS A 147 4.87 2.77 -4.97
C CYS A 147 5.01 4.11 -5.68
N PRO A 148 4.31 5.17 -5.22
CA PRO A 148 4.61 6.54 -5.57
C PRO A 148 6.08 6.85 -5.29
N GLN A 149 6.78 7.43 -6.27
CA GLN A 149 8.20 7.78 -6.16
C GLN A 149 8.33 9.09 -5.37
N VAL A 150 8.38 8.98 -4.06
CA VAL A 150 8.48 10.12 -3.13
C VAL A 150 9.55 9.88 -2.08
N THR A 151 10.26 10.92 -1.72
CA THR A 151 11.16 10.92 -0.56
C THR A 151 10.39 11.06 0.76
N ILE A 152 11.01 10.71 1.89
CA ILE A 152 10.40 10.90 3.22
C ILE A 152 9.96 12.36 3.43
N PRO A 153 10.80 13.40 3.16
CA PRO A 153 10.36 14.78 3.31
C PRO A 153 9.15 15.16 2.44
N GLU A 154 9.10 14.65 1.20
CA GLU A 154 7.94 14.89 0.31
C GLU A 154 6.69 14.20 0.83
N TYR A 155 6.79 12.96 1.30
CA TYR A 155 5.68 12.24 1.92
C TYR A 155 5.13 12.99 3.13
N LEU A 156 5.99 13.40 4.06
CA LEU A 156 5.60 14.16 5.25
C LEU A 156 4.98 15.52 4.90
N LYS A 157 5.54 16.22 3.90
CA LYS A 157 4.99 17.49 3.40
C LYS A 157 3.57 17.30 2.85
N ARG A 158 3.37 16.32 1.97
CA ARG A 158 2.05 16.03 1.38
C ARG A 158 1.01 15.63 2.43
N ALA A 159 1.40 14.80 3.41
CA ALA A 159 0.55 14.44 4.52
C ALA A 159 0.12 15.67 5.35
N LYS A 160 1.05 16.59 5.61
CA LYS A 160 0.76 17.85 6.31
C LYS A 160 -0.19 18.74 5.53
N GLU A 161 -0.06 18.84 4.21
CA GLU A 161 -0.97 19.58 3.33
C GLU A 161 -2.40 19.01 3.36
N GLN A 162 -2.53 17.71 3.66
CA GLN A 162 -3.82 17.02 3.88
C GLN A 162 -4.31 17.08 5.34
N GLY A 163 -3.67 17.88 6.20
CA GLY A 163 -4.05 18.04 7.60
C GLY A 163 -3.57 16.93 8.54
N ILE A 164 -2.71 16.02 8.07
CA ILE A 164 -2.16 14.94 8.89
C ILE A 164 -0.88 15.44 9.56
N SER A 165 -0.81 15.34 10.89
CA SER A 165 0.39 15.76 11.63
C SER A 165 1.58 14.86 11.32
N GLU A 166 2.78 15.43 11.42
CA GLU A 166 4.05 14.68 11.24
C GLU A 166 4.13 13.48 12.19
N ASN A 167 3.77 13.67 13.47
CA ASN A 167 3.74 12.56 14.43
C ASN A 167 2.77 11.44 14.00
N ALA A 168 1.60 11.78 13.48
CA ALA A 168 0.65 10.76 13.00
C ALA A 168 1.22 10.01 11.79
N SER A 169 1.83 10.70 10.83
CA SER A 169 2.45 10.11 9.64
C SER A 169 3.59 9.16 10.00
N VAL A 170 4.48 9.58 10.88
CA VAL A 170 5.60 8.74 11.34
C VAL A 170 5.08 7.54 12.15
N SER A 171 4.10 7.75 13.04
CA SER A 171 3.51 6.66 13.84
C SER A 171 2.85 5.58 12.97
N VAL A 172 2.28 5.93 11.80
CA VAL A 172 1.76 4.94 10.84
C VAL A 172 2.89 4.06 10.32
N ILE A 173 4.01 4.65 9.89
CA ILE A 173 5.16 3.90 9.37
C ILE A 173 5.75 2.98 10.43
N VAL A 174 5.90 3.48 11.68
CA VAL A 174 6.38 2.70 12.83
C VAL A 174 5.43 1.53 13.15
N GLY A 175 4.13 1.78 13.11
CA GLY A 175 3.13 0.72 13.31
C GLY A 175 3.14 -0.33 12.19
N ASP A 176 3.39 0.09 10.95
CA ASP A 176 3.49 -0.84 9.82
C ASP A 176 4.76 -1.68 9.87
N PHE A 177 5.87 -1.13 10.38
CA PHE A 177 7.06 -1.90 10.68
C PHE A 177 6.80 -2.97 11.75
N GLN A 178 6.17 -2.62 12.87
CA GLN A 178 5.79 -3.59 13.92
C GLN A 178 4.98 -4.76 13.35
N ARG A 179 4.07 -4.46 12.43
CA ARG A 179 3.19 -5.47 11.83
C ARG A 179 3.91 -6.48 10.93
N ILE A 180 5.15 -6.23 10.51
CA ILE A 180 5.95 -7.23 9.77
C ILE A 180 6.12 -8.48 10.64
N GLU A 181 6.56 -8.32 11.88
CA GLU A 181 6.75 -9.45 12.80
C GLU A 181 5.43 -9.95 13.40
N LEU A 182 4.60 -9.02 13.89
CA LEU A 182 3.35 -9.36 14.57
C LEU A 182 2.42 -10.15 13.65
N TYR A 183 2.25 -9.72 12.42
CA TYR A 183 1.33 -10.37 11.48
C TYR A 183 1.89 -11.67 10.92
N ALA A 184 3.21 -11.83 10.88
CA ALA A 184 3.81 -13.13 10.61
C ALA A 184 3.52 -14.14 11.73
N LYS A 185 3.63 -13.73 13.00
CA LYS A 185 3.26 -14.58 14.16
C LYS A 185 1.79 -14.97 14.18
N LEU A 186 0.92 -14.11 13.66
CA LEU A 186 -0.52 -14.36 13.54
C LEU A 186 -0.91 -15.13 12.25
N GLY A 187 0.04 -15.42 11.37
CA GLY A 187 -0.22 -16.12 10.11
C GLY A 187 -0.86 -15.25 9.02
N TYR A 188 -0.83 -13.93 9.16
CA TYR A 188 -1.39 -12.99 8.17
C TYR A 188 -0.38 -12.56 7.10
N GLN A 189 0.89 -12.82 7.33
CA GLN A 189 2.01 -12.51 6.44
C GLN A 189 3.06 -13.61 6.54
N LEU A 190 3.88 -13.77 5.52
CA LEU A 190 5.04 -14.65 5.59
C LEU A 190 6.10 -14.04 6.53
N PRO A 191 6.82 -14.86 7.31
CA PRO A 191 7.93 -14.39 8.12
C PRO A 191 9.03 -13.75 7.25
N GLN A 192 9.61 -12.67 7.75
CA GLN A 192 10.70 -11.96 7.09
C GLN A 192 11.84 -11.72 8.07
N TYR A 193 13.07 -11.73 7.55
CA TYR A 193 14.22 -11.31 8.33
C TYR A 193 14.16 -9.79 8.54
N ILE A 194 14.30 -9.35 9.78
CA ILE A 194 14.38 -7.94 10.17
C ILE A 194 15.76 -7.71 10.76
N PRO A 195 16.60 -6.83 10.17
CA PRO A 195 17.92 -6.52 10.70
C PRO A 195 17.85 -5.87 12.10
N ASP A 196 18.86 -6.12 12.95
CA ASP A 196 18.93 -5.52 14.29
C ASP A 196 18.92 -3.98 14.24
N GLU A 197 19.57 -3.38 13.24
CA GLU A 197 19.56 -1.93 13.01
C GLU A 197 18.14 -1.38 12.83
N ALA A 198 17.26 -2.13 12.16
CA ALA A 198 15.86 -1.72 11.97
C ALA A 198 15.06 -1.81 13.27
N TRP A 199 15.36 -2.81 14.13
CA TRP A 199 14.78 -2.90 15.46
C TRP A 199 15.27 -1.77 16.37
N ASP A 200 16.56 -1.44 16.35
CA ASP A 200 17.11 -0.32 17.11
C ASP A 200 16.47 1.00 16.70
N ALA A 201 16.28 1.23 15.40
CA ALA A 201 15.60 2.41 14.87
C ALA A 201 14.13 2.45 15.31
N PHE A 202 13.44 1.32 15.30
CA PHE A 202 12.06 1.19 15.77
C PHE A 202 11.92 1.57 17.26
N HIS A 203 12.78 1.02 18.12
CA HIS A 203 12.76 1.33 19.54
C HIS A 203 13.09 2.80 19.81
N ALA A 204 14.03 3.38 19.08
CA ALA A 204 14.37 4.79 19.18
C ALA A 204 13.17 5.69 18.81
N LEU A 205 12.45 5.37 17.72
CA LEU A 205 11.26 6.13 17.32
C LEU A 205 10.12 6.03 18.35
N ILE A 206 9.91 4.85 18.95
CA ILE A 206 8.94 4.69 20.05
C ILE A 206 9.33 5.57 21.23
N ALA A 207 10.60 5.55 21.65
CA ALA A 207 11.09 6.40 22.75
C ALA A 207 10.92 7.90 22.48
N MET A 208 10.88 8.31 21.19
CA MET A 208 10.59 9.68 20.76
C MET A 208 9.09 9.99 20.65
N GLY A 209 8.19 9.05 20.97
CA GLY A 209 6.73 9.26 21.02
C GLY A 209 6.00 9.01 19.69
N PHE A 210 6.59 8.21 18.77
CA PHE A 210 5.95 7.79 17.52
C PHE A 210 5.26 6.40 17.67
N ASP A 211 4.45 6.22 18.69
CA ASP A 211 3.86 4.94 19.10
C ASP A 211 2.34 4.83 18.92
N LYS A 212 1.68 5.89 18.42
CA LYS A 212 0.21 6.01 18.37
C LYS A 212 -0.50 4.97 17.49
N GLN A 213 0.21 4.32 16.58
CA GLN A 213 -0.34 3.35 15.64
C GLN A 213 0.18 1.92 15.89
N LEU A 214 0.80 1.68 17.05
CA LEU A 214 1.18 0.34 17.43
C LEU A 214 -0.06 -0.55 17.62
N ALA A 215 0.01 -1.78 17.13
CA ALA A 215 -0.97 -2.81 17.42
C ALA A 215 -0.84 -3.23 18.90
N LYS A 216 -1.97 -3.48 19.53
CA LYS A 216 -2.03 -3.95 20.92
C LYS A 216 -2.04 -5.46 20.99
#